data_06acda92b532a21d402d4ad8e5b8e492
#
_entry.id   06acda92b532a21d402d4ad8e5b8e492
#
_cell.length_a   1.000
_cell.length_b   1.000
_cell.length_c   1.000
_cell.angle_alpha   90.00
_cell.angle_beta   90.00
_cell.angle_gamma   90.00
#
_symmetry.space_group_name_H-M   'P 1'
#
loop_
_entity.id
_entity.type
_entity.pdbx_description
1 polymer ?
#
loop_
_entity_poly.entity_id
_entity_poly.type
_entity_poly.pdbx_seq_one_letter_code
_entity_poly.pdbx_strand_id
1 'polypeptide(L)'
;MFKVVAFVPVKDADKVRLAIGDAGAGVLGNYHHASFSTRGIGRFTPSKGAHPTIGEIDKPQEIEEERIEVICQKDKIKATVTAIKSAHPYEEVPLEIYELVDSVL
;
A
#
# COMPACT_ATOMS: atom_id res chain seq x y z
N MET A 1 10.36 14.51 1.85
CA MET A 1 9.08 13.94 1.38
C MET A 1 9.28 12.54 0.87
N PHE A 2 8.30 11.70 1.04
CA PHE A 2 8.38 10.28 0.70
C PHE A 2 7.19 9.87 -0.15
N LYS A 3 7.34 8.78 -0.86
CA LYS A 3 6.23 8.10 -1.54
C LYS A 3 6.01 6.76 -0.85
N VAL A 4 4.80 6.52 -0.41
CA VAL A 4 4.38 5.23 0.14
C VAL A 4 3.60 4.50 -0.95
N VAL A 5 3.97 3.25 -1.19
CA VAL A 5 3.34 2.40 -2.20
C VAL A 5 2.81 1.16 -1.51
N ALA A 6 1.56 0.83 -1.75
CA ALA A 6 0.94 -0.40 -1.25
C ALA A 6 0.33 -1.17 -2.40
N PHE A 7 0.45 -2.49 -2.35
CA PHE A 7 -0.16 -3.41 -3.33
C PHE A 7 -1.30 -4.12 -2.65
N VAL A 8 -2.52 -3.95 -3.15
CA VAL A 8 -3.74 -4.35 -2.43
C VAL A 8 -4.69 -5.07 -3.38
N PRO A 9 -5.30 -6.20 -2.97
CA PRO A 9 -6.36 -6.79 -3.78
C PRO A 9 -7.41 -5.74 -4.14
N VAL A 10 -7.91 -5.77 -5.37
CA VAL A 10 -8.82 -4.74 -5.88
C VAL A 10 -10.01 -4.52 -4.96
N LYS A 11 -10.58 -5.59 -4.41
CA LYS A 11 -11.74 -5.50 -3.52
C LYS A 11 -11.48 -4.74 -2.22
N ASP A 12 -10.22 -4.66 -1.79
CA ASP A 12 -9.82 -4.01 -0.53
C ASP A 12 -9.17 -2.64 -0.76
N ALA A 13 -9.01 -2.23 -2.02
CA ALA A 13 -8.26 -1.03 -2.36
C ALA A 13 -8.87 0.25 -1.80
N ASP A 14 -10.18 0.41 -1.88
CA ASP A 14 -10.86 1.60 -1.35
C ASP A 14 -10.64 1.76 0.14
N LYS A 15 -10.72 0.65 0.88
CA LYS A 15 -10.50 0.63 2.32
C LYS A 15 -9.09 1.07 2.69
N VAL A 16 -8.10 0.58 1.97
CA VAL A 16 -6.69 0.92 2.21
C VAL A 16 -6.43 2.38 1.83
N ARG A 17 -6.93 2.85 0.68
CA ARG A 17 -6.81 4.25 0.27
C ARG A 17 -7.35 5.21 1.32
N LEU A 18 -8.54 4.91 1.85
CA LEU A 18 -9.16 5.73 2.88
C LEU A 18 -8.29 5.75 4.14
N ALA A 19 -7.80 4.59 4.57
CA ALA A 19 -6.94 4.50 5.75
C ALA A 19 -5.66 5.32 5.60
N ILE A 20 -5.04 5.28 4.43
CA ILE A 20 -3.83 6.07 4.13
C ILE A 20 -4.10 7.56 4.28
N GLY A 21 -5.17 8.04 3.65
CA GLY A 21 -5.54 9.46 3.73
C GLY A 21 -5.91 9.90 5.14
N ASP A 22 -6.66 9.06 5.86
CA ASP A 22 -7.04 9.34 7.25
C ASP A 22 -5.83 9.41 8.19
N ALA A 23 -4.76 8.68 7.88
CA ALA A 23 -3.51 8.73 8.65
C ALA A 23 -2.69 10.01 8.39
N GLY A 24 -3.06 10.81 7.40
CA GLY A 24 -2.43 12.08 7.11
C GLY A 24 -1.50 12.09 5.89
N ALA A 25 -1.39 10.99 5.17
CA ALA A 25 -0.67 10.97 3.89
C ALA A 25 -1.56 11.51 2.76
N GLY A 26 -0.95 11.89 1.64
CA GLY A 26 -1.69 12.35 0.49
C GLY A 26 -2.18 13.79 0.59
N VAL A 27 -1.43 14.63 1.29
CA VAL A 27 -1.73 16.06 1.34
C VAL A 27 -0.91 16.77 0.29
N LEU A 28 -1.58 17.50 -0.59
CA LEU A 28 -0.96 18.28 -1.65
C LEU A 28 -1.61 19.66 -1.66
N GLY A 29 -0.93 20.66 -1.08
CA GLY A 29 -1.49 21.98 -0.89
C GLY A 29 -2.78 21.92 -0.08
N ASN A 30 -3.87 22.41 -0.65
CA ASN A 30 -5.19 22.40 -0.03
C ASN A 30 -6.00 21.14 -0.33
N TYR A 31 -5.37 20.13 -0.91
CA TYR A 31 -6.03 18.85 -1.21
C TYR A 31 -5.52 17.76 -0.27
N HIS A 32 -6.42 16.90 0.17
CA HIS A 32 -6.07 15.75 1.00
C HIS A 32 -6.59 14.46 0.36
N HIS A 33 -6.18 13.32 0.87
CA HIS A 33 -6.52 12.01 0.31
C HIS A 33 -6.10 11.87 -1.16
N ALA A 34 -5.05 12.57 -1.55
CA ALA A 34 -4.53 12.46 -2.91
C ALA A 34 -3.77 11.15 -3.08
N SER A 35 -4.06 10.43 -4.14
CA SER A 35 -3.41 9.18 -4.47
C SER A 35 -3.45 8.93 -5.96
N PHE A 36 -2.60 8.01 -6.43
CA PHE A 36 -2.66 7.48 -7.78
C PHE A 36 -2.67 5.97 -7.70
N SER A 37 -3.54 5.32 -8.47
CA SER A 37 -3.65 3.87 -8.47
C SER A 37 -3.52 3.30 -9.87
N THR A 38 -2.85 2.16 -9.96
CA THR A 38 -2.71 1.41 -11.21
C THR A 38 -3.04 -0.04 -10.92
N ARG A 39 -3.82 -0.68 -11.78
CA ARG A 39 -4.13 -2.10 -11.66
C ARG A 39 -3.04 -2.95 -12.29
N GLY A 40 -2.78 -4.09 -11.67
CA GLY A 40 -1.83 -5.05 -12.14
C GLY A 40 -2.08 -6.43 -11.53
N ILE A 41 -1.13 -7.32 -11.74
CA ILE A 41 -1.21 -8.68 -11.22
C ILE A 41 -0.11 -8.88 -10.20
N GLY A 42 -0.49 -9.15 -8.95
CA GLY A 42 0.44 -9.57 -7.91
C GLY A 42 0.63 -11.08 -7.99
N ARG A 43 1.86 -11.54 -7.81
CA ARG A 43 2.21 -12.95 -7.84
C ARG A 43 2.95 -13.34 -6.59
N PHE A 44 2.59 -14.48 -6.04
CA PHE A 44 3.30 -15.03 -4.87
C PHE A 44 3.02 -16.51 -4.74
N THR A 45 3.89 -17.19 -3.99
CA THR A 45 3.71 -18.60 -3.66
C THR A 45 3.91 -18.75 -2.16
N PRO A 46 2.87 -19.13 -1.39
CA PRO A 46 3.03 -19.36 0.04
C PRO A 46 3.97 -20.54 0.31
N SER A 47 4.88 -20.34 1.26
CA SER A 47 5.83 -21.38 1.68
C SER A 47 5.36 -22.01 2.99
N LYS A 48 5.95 -23.16 3.33
CA LYS A 48 5.71 -23.82 4.61
C LYS A 48 5.90 -22.84 5.77
N GLY A 49 4.92 -22.77 6.64
CA GLY A 49 4.93 -21.84 7.77
C GLY A 49 4.07 -20.59 7.54
N ALA A 50 3.68 -20.30 6.29
CA ALA A 50 2.77 -19.20 6.00
C ALA A 50 1.33 -19.56 6.40
N HIS A 51 0.57 -18.53 6.76
CA HIS A 51 -0.87 -18.63 7.01
C HIS A 51 -1.57 -17.68 6.05
N PRO A 52 -1.63 -18.01 4.75
CA PRO A 52 -2.07 -17.07 3.73
C PRO A 52 -3.57 -16.77 3.83
N THR A 53 -3.91 -15.50 3.66
CA THR A 53 -5.30 -15.05 3.51
C THR A 53 -5.87 -15.56 2.19
N ILE A 54 -5.03 -15.59 1.15
CA ILE A 54 -5.38 -16.09 -0.19
C ILE A 54 -4.31 -17.08 -0.60
N GLY A 55 -4.73 -18.23 -1.12
CA GLY A 55 -3.83 -19.23 -1.67
C GLY A 55 -3.52 -20.38 -0.73
N GLU A 56 -2.74 -21.31 -1.23
CA GLU A 56 -2.33 -22.54 -0.53
C GLU A 56 -0.83 -22.68 -0.59
N ILE A 57 -0.28 -23.40 0.40
CA ILE A 57 1.16 -23.67 0.49
C ILE A 57 1.65 -24.32 -0.81
N ASP A 58 2.78 -23.81 -1.31
CA ASP A 58 3.49 -24.26 -2.51
C ASP A 58 2.69 -24.12 -3.83
N LYS A 59 1.57 -23.40 -3.82
CA LYS A 59 0.80 -23.16 -5.04
C LYS A 59 0.96 -21.71 -5.49
N PRO A 60 1.50 -21.45 -6.70
CA PRO A 60 1.60 -20.10 -7.24
C PRO A 60 0.23 -19.45 -7.37
N GLN A 61 0.15 -18.17 -6.99
CA GLN A 61 -1.07 -17.37 -7.06
C GLN A 61 -0.85 -16.17 -7.97
N GLU A 62 -1.91 -15.78 -8.67
CA GLU A 62 -1.98 -14.52 -9.41
C GLU A 62 -3.24 -13.80 -8.96
N ILE A 63 -3.07 -12.60 -8.43
CA ILE A 63 -4.16 -11.82 -7.83
C ILE A 63 -4.21 -10.45 -8.51
N GLU A 64 -5.39 -10.04 -8.96
CA GLU A 64 -5.57 -8.67 -9.41
C GLU A 64 -5.43 -7.73 -8.22
N GLU A 65 -4.51 -6.78 -8.36
CA GLU A 65 -4.20 -5.82 -7.31
C GLU A 65 -4.17 -4.40 -7.86
N GLU A 66 -4.36 -3.44 -6.98
CA GLU A 66 -4.04 -2.05 -7.24
C GLU A 66 -2.72 -1.71 -6.58
N ARG A 67 -1.85 -1.05 -7.34
CA ARG A 67 -0.69 -0.35 -6.81
C ARG A 67 -1.17 1.05 -6.43
N ILE A 68 -1.16 1.35 -5.15
CA ILE A 68 -1.59 2.65 -4.63
C ILE A 68 -0.36 3.45 -4.26
N GLU A 69 -0.21 4.65 -4.83
CA GLU A 69 0.93 5.54 -4.59
C GLU A 69 0.45 6.81 -3.92
N VAL A 70 1.09 7.19 -2.82
CA VAL A 70 0.71 8.36 -2.05
C VAL A 70 1.94 9.10 -1.58
N ILE A 71 1.95 10.41 -1.74
CA ILE A 71 3.01 11.27 -1.20
C ILE A 71 2.78 11.41 0.30
N CYS A 72 3.87 11.32 1.08
CA CYS A 72 3.79 11.32 2.54
C CYS A 72 4.91 12.16 3.14
N GLN A 73 4.57 13.03 4.08
CA GLN A 73 5.56 13.75 4.86
C GLN A 73 6.23 12.80 5.84
N LYS A 74 7.48 13.06 6.17
CA LYS A 74 8.28 12.19 7.04
C LYS A 74 7.60 11.90 8.37
N ASP A 75 6.99 12.92 8.98
CA ASP A 75 6.33 12.78 10.29
C ASP A 75 5.02 11.98 10.24
N LYS A 76 4.52 11.64 9.04
CA LYS A 76 3.31 10.85 8.85
C LYS A 76 3.58 9.40 8.42
N ILE A 77 4.83 9.04 8.15
CA ILE A 77 5.18 7.71 7.64
C ILE A 77 4.73 6.61 8.60
N LYS A 78 5.07 6.74 9.88
CA LYS A 78 4.78 5.71 10.88
C LYS A 78 3.28 5.47 11.01
N ALA A 79 2.49 6.53 11.10
CA ALA A 79 1.04 6.42 11.17
C ALA A 79 0.45 5.81 9.90
N THR A 80 0.99 6.20 8.75
CA THR A 80 0.55 5.68 7.45
C THR A 80 0.82 4.20 7.31
N VAL A 81 2.02 3.74 7.66
CA VAL A 81 2.38 2.31 7.62
C VAL A 81 1.48 1.50 8.55
N THR A 82 1.26 1.99 9.76
CA THR A 82 0.37 1.34 10.72
C THR A 82 -1.05 1.21 10.16
N ALA A 83 -1.57 2.28 9.55
CA ALA A 83 -2.90 2.28 8.95
C ALA A 83 -3.01 1.29 7.79
N ILE A 84 -1.99 1.23 6.93
CA ILE A 84 -1.96 0.27 5.82
C ILE A 84 -2.02 -1.15 6.35
N LYS A 85 -1.16 -1.48 7.31
CA LYS A 85 -1.10 -2.84 7.88
C LYS A 85 -2.39 -3.24 8.56
N SER A 86 -3.08 -2.29 9.20
CA SER A 86 -4.37 -2.56 9.85
C SER A 86 -5.51 -2.78 8.85
N ALA A 87 -5.48 -2.09 7.72
CA ALA A 87 -6.56 -2.15 6.72
C ALA A 87 -6.34 -3.25 5.68
N HIS A 88 -5.10 -3.66 5.45
CA HIS A 88 -4.74 -4.64 4.43
C HIS A 88 -5.10 -6.06 4.89
N PRO A 89 -5.63 -6.91 4.00
CA PRO A 89 -6.06 -8.27 4.38
C PRO A 89 -4.92 -9.27 4.54
N TYR A 90 -3.72 -8.98 4.04
CA TYR A 90 -2.62 -9.94 4.03
C TYR A 90 -1.89 -10.02 5.36
N GLU A 91 -1.38 -11.22 5.65
CA GLU A 91 -0.48 -11.51 6.77
C GLU A 91 0.84 -10.73 6.62
N GLU A 92 1.43 -10.77 5.43
CA GLU A 92 2.60 -10.00 5.06
C GLU A 92 2.18 -8.93 4.07
N VAL A 93 2.24 -7.67 4.46
CA VAL A 93 1.72 -6.58 3.65
C VAL A 93 2.80 -6.05 2.71
N PRO A 94 2.59 -6.16 1.38
CA PRO A 94 3.55 -5.62 0.42
C PRO A 94 3.41 -4.11 0.34
N LEU A 95 4.35 -3.41 0.96
CA LEU A 95 4.43 -1.96 0.90
C LEU A 95 5.88 -1.52 0.73
N GLU A 96 6.06 -0.36 0.13
CA GLU A 96 7.37 0.21 -0.16
C GLU A 96 7.36 1.69 0.18
N ILE A 97 8.52 2.19 0.62
CA ILE A 97 8.69 3.60 0.92
C ILE A 97 9.90 4.10 0.15
N TYR A 98 9.70 5.15 -0.63
CA TYR A 98 10.76 5.78 -1.40
C TYR A 98 11.00 7.20 -0.86
N GLU A 99 12.25 7.54 -0.61
CA GLU A 99 12.59 8.93 -0.34
C GLU A 99 12.62 9.68 -1.67
N LEU A 100 11.90 10.80 -1.72
CA LEU A 100 11.83 11.62 -2.92
C LEU A 100 12.82 12.75 -2.82
N VAL A 101 13.55 12.99 -3.90
CA VAL A 101 14.43 14.16 -4.01
C VAL A 101 13.55 15.39 -4.22
N ASP A 102 13.72 16.40 -3.39
CA ASP A 102 12.99 17.65 -3.55
C ASP A 102 13.47 18.35 -4.81
N SER A 103 12.52 18.76 -5.64
CA SER A 103 12.83 19.52 -6.82
C SER A 103 13.14 20.95 -6.45
N VAL A 104 14.31 21.40 -6.86
CA VAL A 104 14.74 22.80 -6.73
C VAL A 104 14.86 23.48 -8.10
N LEU A 105 14.37 22.79 -9.09
CA LEU A 105 14.46 23.23 -10.49
C LEU A 105 13.24 24.03 -10.90
#